data_f2b00551714caafe7fb362f81293dc44
#
_entry.id   f2b00551714caafe7fb362f81293dc44
#
_cell.length_a   1.000
_cell.length_b   1.000
_cell.length_c   1.000
_cell.angle_alpha   90.00
_cell.angle_beta   90.00
_cell.angle_gamma   90.00
#
_symmetry.space_group_name_H-M   'P 1'
#
loop_
_entity.id
_entity.type
_entity.pdbx_description
1 polymer ?
#
loop_
_entity_poly.entity_id
_entity_poly.type
_entity_poly.pdbx_seq_one_letter_code
_entity_poly.pdbx_strand_id
1 'polypeptide(L)'
;MSLYQDVIMAGFGGQGVMLIGNLLAYAGMEHGLNVTYIPVYGPEMRGGTANCTVVVSDDAIGSPIIRSPKRLIIMNRPSLDKFQPQLVDGGVLVLNASLIDAGLADSARVKVVAVPANEIADGLGNTRMANMVALGAYIAATGVLPLSVVEESLSHVIAKHYSHLIPKNAEALRAGAAAAKG
;
A
#
# COMPACT_ATOMS: atom_id res chain seq x y z
N MET A 1 -6.28 -12.42 19.69
CA MET A 1 -5.22 -12.64 18.68
C MET A 1 -4.38 -11.39 18.61
N SER A 2 -3.06 -11.53 18.71
CA SER A 2 -2.11 -10.43 18.57
C SER A 2 -2.15 -9.90 17.12
N LEU A 3 -2.24 -8.59 16.95
CA LEU A 3 -2.17 -7.95 15.63
C LEU A 3 -0.71 -7.87 15.21
N TYR A 4 -0.37 -8.51 14.10
CA TYR A 4 0.91 -8.34 13.42
C TYR A 4 0.68 -8.32 11.91
N GLN A 5 0.96 -7.19 11.29
CA GLN A 5 0.77 -6.96 9.86
C GLN A 5 2.05 -6.41 9.27
N ASP A 6 2.64 -7.15 8.34
CA ASP A 6 3.74 -6.67 7.52
C ASP A 6 3.29 -6.49 6.07
N VAL A 7 3.83 -5.50 5.39
CA VAL A 7 3.54 -5.23 3.99
C VAL A 7 4.76 -4.62 3.29
N ILE A 8 5.05 -5.09 2.08
CA ILE A 8 5.96 -4.42 1.16
C ILE A 8 5.12 -3.70 0.10
N MET A 9 5.38 -2.42 -0.08
CA MET A 9 4.76 -1.59 -1.10
C MET A 9 5.80 -1.25 -2.15
N ALA A 10 5.54 -1.56 -3.43
CA ALA A 10 6.53 -1.43 -4.48
C ALA A 10 5.94 -0.92 -5.79
N GLY A 11 6.73 -0.13 -6.51
CA GLY A 11 6.37 0.47 -7.78
C GLY A 11 7.53 1.22 -8.43
N PHE A 12 7.26 2.00 -9.47
CA PHE A 12 8.25 2.93 -10.03
C PHE A 12 8.44 4.16 -9.13
N GLY A 13 9.60 4.77 -9.21
CA GLY A 13 9.81 6.11 -8.68
C GLY A 13 8.74 7.08 -9.23
N GLY A 14 8.10 7.85 -8.34
CA GLY A 14 7.00 8.75 -8.69
C GLY A 14 5.58 8.17 -8.57
N GLN A 15 5.42 6.86 -8.36
CA GLN A 15 4.10 6.26 -8.09
C GLN A 15 3.61 6.43 -6.64
N GLY A 16 4.37 7.09 -5.79
CA GLY A 16 3.96 7.45 -4.43
C GLY A 16 3.91 6.30 -3.43
N VAL A 17 4.67 5.22 -3.66
CA VAL A 17 4.71 4.08 -2.73
C VAL A 17 5.29 4.45 -1.38
N MET A 18 6.25 5.38 -1.33
CA MET A 18 6.81 5.89 -0.08
C MET A 18 5.79 6.68 0.73
N LEU A 19 4.96 7.47 0.06
CA LEU A 19 3.92 8.27 0.69
C LEU A 19 2.88 7.38 1.38
N ILE A 20 2.40 6.34 0.71
CA ILE A 20 1.40 5.45 1.30
C ILE A 20 1.99 4.57 2.42
N GLY A 21 3.28 4.20 2.32
CA GLY A 21 3.99 3.53 3.41
C GLY A 21 4.11 4.41 4.65
N ASN A 22 4.51 5.67 4.47
CA ASN A 22 4.57 6.65 5.55
C ASN A 22 3.19 6.91 6.16
N LEU A 23 2.15 7.03 5.33
CA LEU A 23 0.78 7.23 5.80
C LEU A 23 0.29 6.05 6.65
N LEU A 24 0.51 4.82 6.21
CA LEU A 24 0.13 3.63 6.98
C LEU A 24 0.88 3.57 8.32
N ALA A 25 2.18 3.85 8.29
CA ALA A 25 3.01 3.88 9.50
C ALA A 25 2.53 4.94 10.50
N TYR A 26 2.28 6.15 10.02
CA TYR A 26 1.79 7.24 10.85
C TYR A 26 0.42 6.92 11.44
N ALA A 27 -0.51 6.43 10.64
CA ALA A 27 -1.85 6.03 11.07
C ALA A 27 -1.80 4.92 12.14
N GLY A 28 -0.91 3.94 11.97
CA GLY A 28 -0.69 2.89 12.96
C GLY A 28 -0.19 3.44 14.30
N MET A 29 0.77 4.37 14.25
CA MET A 29 1.30 5.04 15.44
C MET A 29 0.22 5.85 16.16
N GLU A 30 -0.57 6.66 15.44
CA GLU A 30 -1.68 7.44 16.01
C GLU A 30 -2.77 6.53 16.61
N HIS A 31 -2.91 5.32 16.07
CA HIS A 31 -3.84 4.31 16.60
C HIS A 31 -3.29 3.54 17.81
N GLY A 32 -2.12 3.94 18.33
CA GLY A 32 -1.50 3.35 19.52
C GLY A 32 -0.76 2.04 19.27
N LEU A 33 -0.39 1.75 18.02
CA LEU A 33 0.33 0.53 17.64
C LEU A 33 1.84 0.77 17.53
N ASN A 34 2.62 -0.29 17.68
CA ASN A 34 4.04 -0.28 17.33
C ASN A 34 4.18 -0.35 15.81
N VAL A 35 5.09 0.45 15.26
CA VAL A 35 5.26 0.58 13.82
C VAL A 35 6.73 0.64 13.44
N THR A 36 7.09 0.00 12.33
CA THR A 36 8.36 0.25 11.65
C THR A 36 8.08 0.63 10.20
N TYR A 37 8.88 1.56 9.69
CA TYR A 37 8.83 2.01 8.30
C TYR A 37 10.24 2.07 7.74
N ILE A 38 10.53 1.27 6.70
CA ILE A 38 11.83 1.22 6.04
C ILE A 38 11.64 1.51 4.55
N PRO A 39 11.95 2.74 4.10
CA PRO A 39 12.03 3.05 2.68
C PRO A 39 13.35 2.52 2.11
N VAL A 40 13.31 2.00 0.88
CA VAL A 40 14.51 1.58 0.14
C VAL A 40 14.74 2.56 -1.01
N TYR A 41 15.84 3.31 -0.89
CA TYR A 41 16.35 4.20 -1.92
C TYR A 41 17.67 3.63 -2.44
N GLY A 42 17.81 3.53 -3.75
CA GLY A 42 19.06 3.04 -4.33
C GLY A 42 19.21 3.45 -5.79
N PRO A 43 20.39 3.22 -6.40
CA PRO A 43 20.62 3.45 -7.83
C PRO A 43 19.64 2.66 -8.73
N GLU A 44 18.99 1.65 -8.20
CA GLU A 44 17.88 0.91 -8.80
C GLU A 44 16.64 1.76 -9.08
N MET A 45 16.55 2.98 -8.51
CA MET A 45 15.42 3.89 -8.73
C MET A 45 15.40 4.55 -10.12
N ARG A 46 16.51 4.54 -10.85
CA ARG A 46 16.56 4.98 -12.25
C ARG A 46 16.20 3.80 -13.16
N GLY A 47 14.90 3.56 -13.33
CA GLY A 47 14.37 2.42 -14.11
C GLY A 47 14.17 1.15 -13.30
N GLY A 48 14.41 1.17 -11.97
CA GLY A 48 14.17 0.09 -11.03
C GLY A 48 12.93 0.30 -10.17
N THR A 49 12.70 -0.62 -9.23
CA THR A 49 11.55 -0.61 -8.32
C THR A 49 11.87 0.17 -7.05
N ALA A 50 11.14 1.26 -6.79
CA ALA A 50 11.08 1.88 -5.47
C ALA A 50 10.21 1.02 -4.54
N ASN A 51 10.62 0.82 -3.29
CA ASN A 51 9.82 0.05 -2.34
C ASN A 51 10.02 0.52 -0.90
N CYS A 52 9.04 0.22 -0.06
CA CYS A 52 9.14 0.37 1.38
C CYS A 52 8.48 -0.82 2.08
N THR A 53 8.95 -1.08 3.30
CA THR A 53 8.39 -2.09 4.18
C THR A 53 7.77 -1.41 5.39
N VAL A 54 6.53 -1.77 5.72
CA VAL A 54 5.84 -1.30 6.93
C VAL A 54 5.43 -2.52 7.75
N VAL A 55 5.69 -2.46 9.06
CA VAL A 55 5.15 -3.41 10.03
C VAL A 55 4.30 -2.64 11.03
N VAL A 56 3.11 -3.17 11.31
CA VAL A 56 2.17 -2.63 12.31
C VAL A 56 1.82 -3.76 13.28
N SER A 57 1.99 -3.54 14.59
CA SER A 57 1.80 -4.58 15.60
C SER A 57 1.29 -3.99 16.93
N ASP A 58 0.45 -4.74 17.66
CA ASP A 58 0.09 -4.43 19.05
C ASP A 58 1.19 -4.83 20.04
N ASP A 59 2.11 -5.72 19.62
CA ASP A 59 3.28 -6.13 20.38
C ASP A 59 4.58 -5.49 19.85
N ALA A 60 5.66 -5.60 20.63
CA ALA A 60 6.99 -5.14 20.22
C ALA A 60 7.45 -5.83 18.92
N ILE A 61 7.96 -5.05 17.97
CA ILE A 61 8.46 -5.55 16.69
C ILE A 61 9.91 -6.00 16.86
N GLY A 62 10.15 -7.31 16.79
CA GLY A 62 11.49 -7.88 16.97
C GLY A 62 12.46 -7.60 15.82
N SER A 63 11.96 -7.43 14.59
CA SER A 63 12.75 -7.06 13.41
C SER A 63 11.94 -6.25 12.43
N PRO A 64 12.47 -5.12 11.93
CA PRO A 64 11.83 -4.35 10.87
C PRO A 64 12.11 -4.93 9.47
N ILE A 65 13.03 -5.89 9.36
CA ILE A 65 13.41 -6.49 8.08
C ILE A 65 12.53 -7.71 7.79
N ILE A 66 11.77 -7.65 6.71
CA ILE A 66 10.86 -8.70 6.29
C ILE A 66 11.39 -9.35 5.02
N ARG A 67 11.71 -10.65 5.09
CA ARG A 67 12.18 -11.44 3.96
C ARG A 67 11.06 -12.21 3.26
N SER A 68 10.05 -12.59 4.01
CA SER A 68 8.88 -13.34 3.52
C SER A 68 7.62 -12.58 3.94
N PRO A 69 7.23 -11.53 3.17
CA PRO A 69 6.08 -10.70 3.50
C PRO A 69 4.79 -11.50 3.47
N LYS A 70 3.87 -11.15 4.34
CA LYS A 70 2.50 -11.69 4.33
C LYS A 70 1.59 -10.88 3.41
N ARG A 71 2.00 -9.65 3.04
CA ARG A 71 1.19 -8.76 2.20
C ARG A 71 2.06 -7.94 1.27
N LEU A 72 1.50 -7.66 0.09
CA LEU A 72 2.13 -6.80 -0.92
C LEU A 72 1.12 -5.78 -1.44
N ILE A 73 1.60 -4.56 -1.73
CA ILE A 73 0.94 -3.59 -2.60
C ILE A 73 1.87 -3.36 -3.79
N ILE A 74 1.43 -3.78 -4.97
CA ILE A 74 2.26 -3.77 -6.19
C ILE A 74 1.66 -2.84 -7.23
N MET A 75 2.43 -1.80 -7.60
CA MET A 75 1.98 -0.74 -8.50
C MET A 75 2.49 -0.90 -9.94
N ASN A 76 3.45 -1.79 -10.19
CA ASN A 76 3.99 -2.04 -11.54
C ASN A 76 4.45 -3.49 -11.73
N ARG A 77 4.63 -3.89 -12.99
CA ARG A 77 5.01 -5.26 -13.35
C ARG A 77 6.39 -5.68 -12.82
N PRO A 78 7.47 -4.90 -12.94
CA PRO A 78 8.78 -5.31 -12.40
C PRO A 78 8.75 -5.58 -10.90
N SER A 79 7.93 -4.85 -10.15
CA SER A 79 7.74 -5.09 -8.71
C SER A 79 7.00 -6.41 -8.44
N LEU A 80 6.02 -6.76 -9.29
CA LEU A 80 5.35 -8.06 -9.19
C LEU A 80 6.36 -9.21 -9.36
N ASP A 81 7.16 -9.16 -10.41
CA ASP A 81 8.15 -10.17 -10.71
C ASP A 81 9.19 -10.31 -9.58
N LYS A 82 9.56 -9.21 -8.94
CA LYS A 82 10.55 -9.19 -7.85
C LYS A 82 9.99 -9.70 -6.52
N PHE A 83 8.78 -9.29 -6.14
CA PHE A 83 8.28 -9.49 -4.78
C PHE A 83 7.26 -10.63 -4.62
N GLN A 84 6.50 -10.96 -5.68
CA GLN A 84 5.53 -12.05 -5.60
C GLN A 84 6.14 -13.39 -5.17
N PRO A 85 7.36 -13.79 -5.63
CA PRO A 85 7.99 -15.03 -5.19
C PRO A 85 8.30 -15.09 -3.69
N GLN A 86 8.43 -13.93 -3.04
CA GLN A 86 8.74 -13.82 -1.61
C GLN A 86 7.47 -13.82 -0.74
N LEU A 87 6.29 -13.57 -1.31
CA LEU A 87 5.02 -13.53 -0.60
C LEU A 87 4.68 -14.93 -0.08
N VAL A 88 4.34 -15.02 1.21
CA VAL A 88 3.98 -16.31 1.83
C VAL A 88 2.69 -16.89 1.24
N ASP A 89 2.53 -18.21 1.30
CA ASP A 89 1.30 -18.87 0.93
C ASP A 89 0.14 -18.39 1.81
N GLY A 90 -1.01 -18.15 1.20
CA GLY A 90 -2.17 -17.55 1.86
C GLY A 90 -2.03 -16.04 2.11
N GLY A 91 -0.94 -15.42 1.66
CA GLY A 91 -0.74 -13.98 1.74
C GLY A 91 -1.73 -13.17 0.90
N VAL A 92 -1.69 -11.84 1.04
CA VAL A 92 -2.55 -10.91 0.31
C VAL A 92 -1.72 -10.07 -0.66
N LEU A 93 -2.11 -10.06 -1.92
CA LEU A 93 -1.51 -9.25 -2.97
C LEU A 93 -2.54 -8.23 -3.47
N VAL A 94 -2.32 -6.96 -3.15
CA VAL A 94 -3.05 -5.84 -3.79
C VAL A 94 -2.28 -5.45 -5.05
N LEU A 95 -2.94 -5.54 -6.19
CA LEU A 95 -2.34 -5.38 -7.51
C LEU A 95 -2.99 -4.22 -8.25
N ASN A 96 -2.20 -3.31 -8.79
CA ASN A 96 -2.70 -2.27 -9.69
C ASN A 96 -3.02 -2.86 -11.08
N ALA A 97 -4.26 -3.26 -11.27
CA ALA A 97 -4.73 -3.90 -12.49
C ALA A 97 -4.77 -2.96 -13.71
N SER A 98 -4.62 -1.65 -13.52
CA SER A 98 -4.46 -0.70 -14.62
C SER A 98 -3.15 -0.88 -15.39
N LEU A 99 -2.10 -1.35 -14.72
CA LEU A 99 -0.74 -1.46 -15.27
C LEU A 99 -0.23 -2.91 -15.31
N ILE A 100 -0.92 -3.83 -14.66
CA ILE A 100 -0.49 -5.21 -14.52
C ILE A 100 -1.65 -6.13 -14.84
N ASP A 101 -1.44 -7.08 -15.75
CA ASP A 101 -2.41 -8.13 -16.01
C ASP A 101 -2.60 -8.99 -14.74
N ALA A 102 -3.83 -9.06 -14.23
CA ALA A 102 -4.18 -9.84 -13.05
C ALA A 102 -3.91 -11.36 -13.24
N GLY A 103 -3.92 -11.85 -14.48
CA GLY A 103 -3.58 -13.24 -14.81
C GLY A 103 -2.13 -13.62 -14.50
N LEU A 104 -1.26 -12.64 -14.25
CA LEU A 104 0.13 -12.85 -13.85
C LEU A 104 0.30 -13.06 -12.35
N ALA A 105 -0.74 -12.80 -11.58
CA ALA A 105 -0.75 -13.04 -10.13
C ALA A 105 -1.03 -14.52 -9.84
N ASP A 106 -0.31 -15.07 -8.87
CA ASP A 106 -0.43 -16.46 -8.44
C ASP A 106 -1.66 -16.65 -7.50
N SER A 107 -2.85 -16.56 -8.10
CA SER A 107 -4.12 -16.67 -7.38
C SER A 107 -4.37 -18.06 -6.77
N ALA A 108 -3.62 -19.07 -7.17
CA ALA A 108 -3.67 -20.41 -6.57
C ALA A 108 -3.01 -20.44 -5.18
N ARG A 109 -2.02 -19.57 -4.98
CA ARG A 109 -1.20 -19.54 -3.76
C ARG A 109 -1.58 -18.40 -2.81
N VAL A 110 -2.04 -17.25 -3.34
CA VAL A 110 -2.30 -16.03 -2.56
C VAL A 110 -3.67 -15.42 -2.88
N LYS A 111 -4.19 -14.65 -1.93
CA LYS A 111 -5.41 -13.84 -2.17
C LYS A 111 -5.04 -12.61 -2.99
N VAL A 112 -5.53 -12.56 -4.23
CA VAL A 112 -5.32 -11.42 -5.14
C VAL A 112 -6.47 -10.44 -5.02
N VAL A 113 -6.14 -9.16 -4.81
CA VAL A 113 -7.06 -8.02 -4.85
C VAL A 113 -6.62 -7.13 -6.01
N ALA A 114 -7.17 -7.39 -7.18
CA ALA A 114 -6.87 -6.64 -8.40
C ALA A 114 -7.74 -5.37 -8.46
N VAL A 115 -7.11 -4.20 -8.46
CA VAL A 115 -7.80 -2.91 -8.44
C VAL A 115 -7.30 -2.06 -9.60
N PRO A 116 -8.20 -1.54 -10.47
CA PRO A 116 -7.83 -0.64 -11.56
C PRO A 116 -7.55 0.76 -11.01
N ALA A 117 -6.41 0.88 -10.29
CA ALA A 117 -6.13 2.05 -9.45
C ALA A 117 -5.96 3.35 -10.27
N ASN A 118 -5.39 3.28 -11.46
CA ASN A 118 -5.22 4.44 -12.33
C ASN A 118 -6.57 4.91 -12.90
N GLU A 119 -7.42 4.00 -13.38
CA GLU A 119 -8.76 4.35 -13.89
C GLU A 119 -9.63 4.96 -12.79
N ILE A 120 -9.58 4.40 -11.58
CA ILE A 120 -10.32 4.96 -10.44
C ILE A 120 -9.81 6.36 -10.11
N ALA A 121 -8.49 6.54 -10.03
CA ALA A 121 -7.88 7.84 -9.73
C ALA A 121 -8.17 8.87 -10.84
N ASP A 122 -8.14 8.45 -12.11
CA ASP A 122 -8.48 9.30 -13.26
C ASP A 122 -9.94 9.75 -13.20
N GLY A 123 -10.85 8.85 -12.88
CA GLY A 123 -12.27 9.18 -12.64
C GLY A 123 -12.51 10.19 -11.51
N LEU A 124 -11.58 10.28 -10.55
CA LEU A 124 -11.57 11.30 -9.49
C LEU A 124 -10.87 12.60 -9.92
N GLY A 125 -10.34 12.65 -11.13
CA GLY A 125 -9.71 13.84 -11.72
C GLY A 125 -8.20 13.97 -11.47
N ASN A 126 -7.54 12.95 -10.92
CA ASN A 126 -6.09 12.98 -10.72
C ASN A 126 -5.47 11.58 -10.64
N THR A 127 -4.88 11.10 -11.74
CA THR A 127 -4.21 9.80 -11.84
C THR A 127 -3.07 9.60 -10.82
N ARG A 128 -2.48 10.67 -10.31
CA ARG A 128 -1.43 10.58 -9.27
C ARG A 128 -1.92 10.00 -7.94
N MET A 129 -3.24 9.91 -7.74
CA MET A 129 -3.84 9.33 -6.53
C MET A 129 -4.05 7.81 -6.62
N ALA A 130 -3.55 7.14 -7.64
CA ALA A 130 -3.62 5.68 -7.78
C ALA A 130 -2.98 4.95 -6.58
N ASN A 131 -1.95 5.53 -5.96
CA ASN A 131 -1.35 5.02 -4.73
C ASN A 131 -2.33 5.01 -3.55
N MET A 132 -3.14 6.06 -3.39
CA MET A 132 -4.17 6.14 -2.33
C MET A 132 -5.29 5.13 -2.58
N VAL A 133 -5.68 4.93 -3.84
CA VAL A 133 -6.64 3.88 -4.22
C VAL A 133 -6.10 2.50 -3.82
N ALA A 134 -4.85 2.19 -4.13
CA ALA A 134 -4.22 0.92 -3.77
C ALA A 134 -4.13 0.74 -2.24
N LEU A 135 -3.79 1.79 -1.49
CA LEU A 135 -3.76 1.74 -0.03
C LEU A 135 -5.16 1.52 0.56
N GLY A 136 -6.17 2.21 0.05
CA GLY A 136 -7.57 2.00 0.47
C GLY A 136 -8.03 0.57 0.27
N ALA A 137 -7.70 -0.02 -0.88
CA ALA A 137 -7.98 -1.43 -1.16
C ALA A 137 -7.27 -2.38 -0.17
N TYR A 138 -6.01 -2.08 0.17
CA TYR A 138 -5.24 -2.83 1.16
C TYR A 138 -5.90 -2.77 2.55
N ILE A 139 -6.29 -1.58 3.01
CA ILE A 139 -6.97 -1.38 4.29
C ILE A 139 -8.26 -2.21 4.37
N ALA A 140 -9.09 -2.16 3.31
CA ALA A 140 -10.33 -2.93 3.26
C ALA A 140 -10.10 -4.45 3.20
N ALA A 141 -9.07 -4.90 2.47
CA ALA A 141 -8.75 -6.32 2.30
C ALA A 141 -8.17 -6.97 3.56
N THR A 142 -7.50 -6.19 4.42
CA THR A 142 -6.75 -6.69 5.58
C THR A 142 -7.37 -6.32 6.93
N GLY A 143 -8.12 -5.22 7.00
CA GLY A 143 -8.67 -4.70 8.24
C GLY A 143 -7.58 -4.27 9.25
N VAL A 144 -6.38 -3.93 8.79
CA VAL A 144 -5.23 -3.59 9.65
C VAL A 144 -5.50 -2.39 10.54
N LEU A 145 -6.22 -1.40 10.02
CA LEU A 145 -6.66 -0.18 10.70
C LEU A 145 -8.07 0.21 10.23
N PRO A 146 -8.84 0.94 11.02
CA PRO A 146 -10.03 1.62 10.51
C PRO A 146 -9.64 2.62 9.40
N LEU A 147 -10.40 2.65 8.31
CA LEU A 147 -10.13 3.56 7.19
C LEU A 147 -10.15 5.03 7.62
N SER A 148 -11.04 5.38 8.56
CA SER A 148 -11.14 6.74 9.14
C SER A 148 -9.83 7.21 9.78
N VAL A 149 -9.11 6.33 10.48
CA VAL A 149 -7.82 6.65 11.09
C VAL A 149 -6.77 6.98 10.02
N VAL A 150 -6.78 6.25 8.92
CA VAL A 150 -5.88 6.51 7.77
C VAL A 150 -6.23 7.85 7.10
N GLU A 151 -7.52 8.15 6.94
CA GLU A 151 -7.99 9.43 6.38
C GLU A 151 -7.59 10.62 7.26
N GLU A 152 -7.78 10.53 8.57
CA GLU A 152 -7.40 11.58 9.52
C GLU A 152 -5.89 11.85 9.51
N SER A 153 -5.08 10.80 9.32
CA SER A 153 -3.62 10.89 9.26
C SER A 153 -3.09 11.60 8.01
N LEU A 154 -3.92 11.79 6.97
CA LEU A 154 -3.52 12.52 5.76
C LEU A 154 -3.01 13.94 6.06
N SER A 155 -3.62 14.63 7.03
CA SER A 155 -3.25 16.00 7.42
C SER A 155 -1.84 16.09 8.02
N HIS A 156 -1.31 14.99 8.52
CA HIS A 156 0.04 14.92 9.12
C HIS A 156 1.13 14.51 8.13
N VAL A 157 0.75 13.80 7.07
CA VAL A 157 1.68 13.23 6.09
C VAL A 157 1.76 14.08 4.82
N ILE A 158 0.65 14.70 4.41
CA ILE A 158 0.62 15.61 3.26
C ILE A 158 1.16 16.97 3.68
N ALA A 159 2.19 17.44 2.98
CA ALA A 159 2.82 18.72 3.27
C ALA A 159 1.78 19.87 3.23
N LYS A 160 1.93 20.86 4.13
CA LYS A 160 0.96 21.93 4.36
C LYS A 160 0.57 22.70 3.09
N HIS A 161 1.51 22.91 2.17
CA HIS A 161 1.23 23.57 0.90
C HIS A 161 0.41 22.74 -0.10
N TYR A 162 0.27 21.42 0.15
CA TYR A 162 -0.60 20.50 -0.58
C TYR A 162 -1.88 20.13 0.18
N SER A 163 -2.19 20.82 1.28
CA SER A 163 -3.35 20.51 2.14
C SER A 163 -4.69 20.53 1.38
N HIS A 164 -4.79 21.34 0.31
CA HIS A 164 -5.96 21.37 -0.58
C HIS A 164 -6.25 20.04 -1.30
N LEU A 165 -5.26 19.13 -1.35
CA LEU A 165 -5.41 17.79 -1.94
C LEU A 165 -5.91 16.74 -0.93
N ILE A 166 -5.95 17.03 0.36
CA ILE A 166 -6.37 16.07 1.40
C ILE A 166 -7.77 15.51 1.13
N PRO A 167 -8.81 16.31 0.83
CA PRO A 167 -10.13 15.76 0.56
C PRO A 167 -10.16 14.78 -0.61
N LYS A 168 -9.42 15.05 -1.68
CA LYS A 168 -9.31 14.17 -2.84
C LYS A 168 -8.54 12.88 -2.55
N ASN A 169 -7.48 12.96 -1.73
CA ASN A 169 -6.77 11.77 -1.29
C ASN A 169 -7.65 10.87 -0.39
N ALA A 170 -8.46 11.46 0.49
CA ALA A 170 -9.43 10.73 1.29
C ALA A 170 -10.50 10.05 0.41
N GLU A 171 -10.98 10.74 -0.63
CA GLU A 171 -11.91 10.18 -1.61
C GLU A 171 -11.30 8.99 -2.35
N ALA A 172 -10.02 9.08 -2.74
CA ALA A 172 -9.29 7.98 -3.38
C ALA A 172 -9.11 6.76 -2.46
N LEU A 173 -8.81 6.97 -1.18
CA LEU A 173 -8.77 5.89 -0.18
C LEU A 173 -10.11 5.16 -0.09
N ARG A 174 -11.22 5.91 -0.01
CA ARG A 174 -12.58 5.32 0.05
C ARG A 174 -12.93 4.57 -1.23
N ALA A 175 -12.60 5.12 -2.38
CA ALA A 175 -12.84 4.48 -3.68
C ALA A 175 -12.08 3.15 -3.80
N GLY A 176 -10.82 3.12 -3.36
CA GLY A 176 -10.03 1.90 -3.32
C GLY A 176 -10.59 0.85 -2.37
N ALA A 177 -11.01 1.29 -1.18
CA ALA A 177 -11.65 0.41 -0.19
C ALA A 177 -12.97 -0.20 -0.72
N ALA A 178 -13.75 0.57 -1.47
CA ALA A 178 -14.98 0.08 -2.10
C ALA A 178 -14.67 -0.94 -3.22
N ALA A 179 -13.65 -0.68 -4.05
CA ALA A 179 -13.24 -1.56 -5.15
C ALA A 179 -12.72 -2.92 -4.66
N ALA A 180 -12.15 -2.99 -3.47
CA ALA A 180 -11.65 -4.25 -2.89
C ALA A 180 -12.74 -5.18 -2.35
N LYS A 181 -13.98 -4.70 -2.20
CA LYS A 181 -15.12 -5.45 -1.67
C LYS A 181 -15.98 -6.11 -2.76
N GLY A 182 -15.78 -5.71 -4.00
CA GLY A 182 -16.44 -6.29 -5.18
C GLY A 182 -15.64 -7.44 -5.73
#